data_0a61b9d5138c6923c4c9079449f70263
#
_entry.id   0a61b9d5138c6923c4c9079449f70263
#
_cell.length_a   1.000
_cell.length_b   1.000
_cell.length_c   1.000
_cell.angle_alpha   90.00
_cell.angle_beta   90.00
_cell.angle_gamma   90.00
#
_symmetry.space_group_name_H-M   'P 1'
#
loop_
_entity.id
_entity.type
_entity.pdbx_description
1 polymer ?
#
loop_
_entity_poly.entity_id
_entity_poly.type
_entity_poly.pdbx_seq_one_letter_code
_entity_poly.pdbx_strand_id
1 'polypeptide(L)'
;MNIQRIFIGALPSQDTRAFRLYWRSSQTDLAGLLLLQRLDIREDLCGGIEGRLSCISTSTGVSLQNFLGQPLTVQMVTDTGALQSICGIVTDAHEGESDGSLATYQLVVRDALSVLERRINTRIFRTKSTLDIIQTLVREWRTRSTTLAATFDIDMSNIDASKYPTREQTLQFDESDANFIRRLCRREGISWFIKAGGQGSSDLTQSPFH
;
A
#
# COMPACT_ATOMS: atom_id res chain seq x y z
N MET A 1 -27.11 -15.94 -34.71
CA MET A 1 -25.68 -15.94 -34.35
C MET A 1 -25.51 -14.91 -33.24
N ASN A 2 -25.33 -15.37 -32.00
CA ASN A 2 -25.53 -14.54 -30.81
C ASN A 2 -24.21 -13.80 -30.47
N ILE A 3 -24.14 -12.51 -30.75
CA ILE A 3 -22.97 -11.65 -30.55
C ILE A 3 -22.55 -11.60 -29.07
N GLN A 4 -23.47 -11.86 -28.17
CA GLN A 4 -23.19 -11.94 -26.71
C GLN A 4 -22.22 -13.06 -26.29
N ARG A 5 -22.04 -14.12 -27.11
CA ARG A 5 -21.12 -15.22 -26.79
C ARG A 5 -19.66 -14.95 -27.18
N ILE A 6 -19.37 -13.93 -27.97
CA ILE A 6 -18.03 -13.62 -28.44
C ILE A 6 -17.24 -12.79 -27.35
N PHE A 7 -17.94 -12.08 -26.49
CA PHE A 7 -17.30 -11.25 -25.45
C PHE A 7 -17.10 -11.95 -24.09
N ILE A 8 -17.64 -13.15 -23.89
CA ILE A 8 -17.54 -13.90 -22.61
C ILE A 8 -16.18 -14.64 -22.46
N GLY A 9 -15.32 -14.60 -23.45
CA GLY A 9 -14.17 -15.51 -23.51
C GLY A 9 -12.77 -14.93 -23.38
N ALA A 10 -12.56 -13.64 -23.39
CA ALA A 10 -11.22 -13.09 -23.23
C ALA A 10 -11.25 -11.66 -22.72
N LEU A 11 -11.19 -11.50 -21.39
CA LEU A 11 -10.57 -10.29 -20.87
C LEU A 11 -9.17 -10.21 -21.50
N PRO A 12 -8.79 -9.09 -22.14
CA PRO A 12 -7.43 -8.95 -22.64
C PRO A 12 -6.47 -9.19 -21.50
N SER A 13 -5.50 -10.10 -21.69
CA SER A 13 -4.47 -10.38 -20.70
C SER A 13 -3.83 -9.07 -20.24
N GLN A 14 -3.55 -8.98 -18.95
CA GLN A 14 -2.82 -7.82 -18.41
C GLN A 14 -1.39 -7.75 -18.95
N ASP A 15 -0.84 -8.84 -19.49
CA ASP A 15 0.56 -8.97 -19.89
C ASP A 15 0.98 -8.04 -21.03
N THR A 16 0.03 -7.61 -21.87
CA THR A 16 0.27 -6.70 -22.99
C THR A 16 -0.11 -5.24 -22.69
N ARG A 17 -0.56 -4.95 -21.48
CA ARG A 17 -1.01 -3.60 -21.08
C ARG A 17 0.11 -2.78 -20.48
N ALA A 18 0.02 -1.45 -20.67
CA ALA A 18 0.94 -0.50 -20.03
C ALA A 18 0.81 -0.48 -18.51
N PHE A 19 -0.37 -0.85 -17.99
CA PHE A 19 -0.65 -0.94 -16.56
C PHE A 19 -1.07 -2.35 -16.20
N ARG A 20 -0.51 -2.88 -15.09
CA ARG A 20 -0.78 -4.22 -14.58
C ARG A 20 -1.07 -4.15 -13.10
N LEU A 21 -2.05 -4.95 -12.64
CA LEU A 21 -2.39 -5.09 -11.23
C LEU A 21 -1.93 -6.45 -10.73
N TYR A 22 -1.21 -6.46 -9.61
CA TYR A 22 -0.80 -7.69 -8.93
C TYR A 22 -1.31 -7.67 -7.50
N TRP A 23 -2.14 -8.66 -7.18
CA TRP A 23 -2.66 -8.87 -5.85
C TRP A 23 -1.78 -9.85 -5.09
N ARG A 24 -1.47 -9.52 -3.86
CA ARG A 24 -0.80 -10.43 -2.95
C ARG A 24 -1.79 -10.95 -1.92
N SER A 25 -2.77 -11.72 -2.38
CA SER A 25 -3.74 -12.36 -1.51
C SER A 25 -3.56 -13.87 -1.56
N SER A 26 -3.45 -14.49 -0.39
CA SER A 26 -3.44 -15.95 -0.26
C SER A 26 -4.84 -16.56 -0.18
N GLN A 27 -5.88 -15.73 -0.04
CA GLN A 27 -7.22 -16.21 0.29
C GLN A 27 -8.27 -15.99 -0.80
N THR A 28 -8.01 -15.08 -1.74
CA THR A 28 -9.00 -14.75 -2.78
C THR A 28 -8.29 -14.65 -4.13
N ASP A 29 -8.79 -15.35 -5.10
CA ASP A 29 -8.31 -15.23 -6.48
C ASP A 29 -8.82 -13.90 -7.08
N LEU A 30 -8.12 -12.83 -6.78
CA LEU A 30 -8.36 -11.50 -7.33
C LEU A 30 -7.62 -11.29 -8.66
N ALA A 31 -6.76 -12.25 -9.03
CA ALA A 31 -5.99 -12.17 -10.25
C ALA A 31 -6.92 -12.19 -11.48
N GLY A 32 -6.75 -11.22 -12.36
CA GLY A 32 -7.57 -11.10 -13.55
C GLY A 32 -9.01 -10.62 -13.34
N LEU A 33 -9.46 -10.43 -12.09
CA LEU A 33 -10.80 -9.95 -11.80
C LEU A 33 -11.02 -8.49 -12.22
N LEU A 34 -10.01 -7.66 -12.02
CA LEU A 34 -10.03 -6.25 -12.35
C LEU A 34 -8.98 -5.90 -13.40
N LEU A 35 -9.38 -5.08 -14.36
CA LEU A 35 -8.49 -4.47 -15.35
C LEU A 35 -8.38 -2.98 -15.08
N LEU A 36 -7.17 -2.49 -14.85
CA LEU A 36 -6.92 -1.07 -14.63
C LEU A 36 -7.15 -0.27 -15.92
N GLN A 37 -7.99 0.76 -15.84
CA GLN A 37 -8.24 1.71 -16.93
C GLN A 37 -7.57 3.05 -16.69
N ARG A 38 -7.65 3.55 -15.47
CA ARG A 38 -7.13 4.87 -15.10
C ARG A 38 -6.41 4.77 -13.77
N LEU A 39 -5.29 5.48 -13.70
CA LEU A 39 -4.43 5.58 -12.54
C LEU A 39 -4.13 7.05 -12.26
N ASP A 40 -4.36 7.45 -11.02
CA ASP A 40 -3.97 8.76 -10.49
C ASP A 40 -3.22 8.50 -9.19
N ILE A 41 -1.89 8.72 -9.18
CA ILE A 41 -1.04 8.45 -8.04
C ILE A 41 -0.31 9.73 -7.65
N ARG A 42 -0.33 9.99 -6.36
CA ARG A 42 0.46 11.02 -5.71
C ARG A 42 1.42 10.36 -4.73
N GLU A 43 2.68 10.70 -4.86
CA GLU A 43 3.75 10.30 -3.96
C GLU A 43 4.48 11.54 -3.47
N ASP A 44 4.59 11.67 -2.17
CA ASP A 44 5.25 12.81 -1.54
C ASP A 44 6.37 12.33 -0.60
N LEU A 45 7.50 13.03 -0.63
CA LEU A 45 8.54 12.85 0.38
C LEU A 45 7.96 13.19 1.76
N CYS A 46 8.10 12.28 2.72
CA CYS A 46 7.50 12.37 4.06
C CYS A 46 5.97 12.46 4.09
N GLY A 47 5.31 12.30 2.95
CA GLY A 47 3.85 12.35 2.79
C GLY A 47 3.22 10.97 2.55
N GLY A 48 3.98 10.05 1.97
CA GLY A 48 3.51 8.71 1.62
C GLY A 48 2.93 8.63 0.21
N ILE A 49 2.14 7.59 -0.04
CA ILE A 49 1.52 7.30 -1.34
C ILE A 49 0.01 7.28 -1.20
N GLU A 50 -0.69 7.96 -2.10
CA GLU A 50 -2.12 7.80 -2.35
C GLU A 50 -2.35 7.57 -3.85
N GLY A 51 -2.99 6.47 -4.20
CA GLY A 51 -3.36 6.12 -5.56
C GLY A 51 -4.87 5.91 -5.69
N ARG A 52 -5.47 6.48 -6.74
CA ARG A 52 -6.86 6.24 -7.13
C ARG A 52 -6.87 5.47 -8.43
N LEU A 53 -7.47 4.29 -8.39
CA LEU A 53 -7.54 3.37 -9.49
C LEU A 53 -8.97 3.23 -9.96
N SER A 54 -9.20 3.45 -11.27
CA SER A 54 -10.47 3.09 -11.89
C SER A 54 -10.27 1.81 -12.68
N CYS A 55 -11.02 0.79 -12.32
CA CYS A 55 -10.91 -0.56 -12.88
C CYS A 55 -12.23 -0.98 -13.52
N ILE A 56 -12.16 -1.92 -14.44
CA ILE A 56 -13.33 -2.62 -15.00
C ILE A 56 -13.24 -4.10 -14.70
N SER A 57 -14.40 -4.72 -14.61
CA SER A 57 -14.57 -6.16 -14.46
C SER A 57 -15.73 -6.66 -15.31
N THR A 58 -15.62 -7.89 -15.79
CA THR A 58 -16.76 -8.62 -16.38
C THR A 58 -17.62 -9.28 -15.31
N SER A 59 -17.15 -9.31 -14.05
CA SER A 59 -17.90 -9.80 -12.90
C SER A 59 -18.61 -8.63 -12.21
N THR A 60 -19.92 -8.67 -12.19
CA THR A 60 -20.76 -7.72 -11.48
C THR A 60 -21.03 -8.22 -10.05
N GLY A 61 -21.21 -7.31 -9.09
CA GLY A 61 -21.54 -7.67 -7.71
C GLY A 61 -20.41 -8.33 -6.94
N VAL A 62 -19.17 -8.07 -7.29
CA VAL A 62 -18.01 -8.53 -6.50
C VAL A 62 -18.02 -7.81 -5.15
N SER A 63 -17.97 -8.59 -4.07
CA SER A 63 -17.95 -8.00 -2.73
C SER A 63 -16.76 -7.06 -2.55
N LEU A 64 -17.03 -5.79 -2.26
CA LEU A 64 -16.00 -4.77 -2.02
C LEU A 64 -15.08 -5.14 -0.84
N GLN A 65 -15.58 -5.92 0.11
CA GLN A 65 -14.81 -6.42 1.26
C GLN A 65 -13.62 -7.28 0.82
N ASN A 66 -13.70 -7.93 -0.35
CA ASN A 66 -12.61 -8.76 -0.86
C ASN A 66 -11.38 -7.92 -1.25
N PHE A 67 -11.57 -6.64 -1.54
CA PHE A 67 -10.49 -5.72 -1.90
C PHE A 67 -9.88 -5.02 -0.69
N LEU A 68 -10.69 -4.73 0.34
CA LEU A 68 -10.26 -3.93 1.49
C LEU A 68 -9.14 -4.62 2.28
N GLY A 69 -8.09 -3.87 2.60
CA GLY A 69 -6.94 -4.37 3.34
C GLY A 69 -6.00 -5.26 2.53
N GLN A 70 -6.30 -5.49 1.24
CA GLN A 70 -5.44 -6.31 0.40
C GLN A 70 -4.25 -5.52 -0.12
N PRO A 71 -3.06 -6.14 -0.11
CA PRO A 71 -1.89 -5.55 -0.74
C PRO A 71 -2.03 -5.58 -2.26
N LEU A 72 -1.74 -4.47 -2.88
CA LEU A 72 -1.82 -4.28 -4.32
C LEU A 72 -0.53 -3.65 -4.83
N THR A 73 0.00 -4.19 -5.92
CA THR A 73 1.07 -3.61 -6.70
C THR A 73 0.54 -3.19 -8.05
N VAL A 74 0.78 -1.94 -8.40
CA VAL A 74 0.55 -1.42 -9.76
C VAL A 74 1.91 -1.37 -10.46
N GLN A 75 2.03 -2.07 -11.58
CA GLN A 75 3.19 -1.95 -12.46
C GLN A 75 2.83 -1.08 -13.66
N MET A 76 3.77 -0.20 -14.01
CA MET A 76 3.67 0.68 -15.18
C MET A 76 4.87 0.45 -16.07
N VAL A 77 4.64 0.42 -17.39
CA VAL A 77 5.70 0.45 -18.40
C VAL A 77 6.03 1.91 -18.65
N THR A 78 7.27 2.31 -18.39
CA THR A 78 7.77 3.66 -18.67
C THR A 78 8.02 3.86 -20.17
N ASP A 79 8.20 5.10 -20.60
CA ASP A 79 8.53 5.45 -21.99
C ASP A 79 9.81 4.77 -22.50
N THR A 80 10.71 4.43 -21.59
CA THR A 80 11.95 3.70 -21.88
C THR A 80 11.76 2.18 -21.94
N GLY A 81 10.54 1.68 -21.70
CA GLY A 81 10.23 0.25 -21.60
C GLY A 81 10.58 -0.38 -20.25
N ALA A 82 11.10 0.39 -19.30
CA ALA A 82 11.36 -0.10 -17.96
C ALA A 82 10.04 -0.27 -17.19
N LEU A 83 10.03 -1.19 -16.20
CA LEU A 83 8.90 -1.40 -15.33
C LEU A 83 9.10 -0.59 -14.03
N GLN A 84 8.14 0.27 -13.74
CA GLN A 84 8.03 0.94 -12.45
C GLN A 84 6.90 0.31 -11.65
N SER A 85 7.14 0.05 -10.38
CA SER A 85 6.15 -0.55 -9.48
C SER A 85 5.82 0.40 -8.35
N ILE A 86 4.54 0.49 -8.03
CA ILE A 86 4.03 1.19 -6.85
C ILE A 86 3.24 0.19 -6.04
N CYS A 87 3.54 0.11 -4.75
CA CYS A 87 2.91 -0.84 -3.84
C CYS A 87 2.09 -0.10 -2.80
N GLY A 88 0.96 -0.67 -2.43
CA GLY A 88 0.11 -0.13 -1.38
C GLY A 88 -0.89 -1.13 -0.86
N ILE A 89 -1.75 -0.68 0.02
CA ILE A 89 -2.85 -1.43 0.61
C ILE A 89 -4.15 -0.73 0.19
N VAL A 90 -5.12 -1.50 -0.27
CA VAL A 90 -6.44 -0.97 -0.61
C VAL A 90 -7.14 -0.53 0.68
N THR A 91 -7.37 0.77 0.82
CA THR A 91 -8.03 1.37 1.99
C THR A 91 -9.51 1.62 1.77
N ASP A 92 -9.91 1.86 0.53
CA ASP A 92 -11.30 2.12 0.15
C ASP A 92 -11.61 1.46 -1.20
N ALA A 93 -12.84 1.00 -1.35
CA ALA A 93 -13.34 0.40 -2.58
C ALA A 93 -14.79 0.82 -2.80
N HIS A 94 -15.11 1.19 -4.04
CA HIS A 94 -16.46 1.59 -4.45
C HIS A 94 -16.81 0.88 -5.77
N GLU A 95 -18.05 0.44 -5.88
CA GLU A 95 -18.63 0.00 -7.14
C GLU A 95 -19.25 1.22 -7.84
N GLY A 96 -18.93 1.40 -9.11
CA GLY A 96 -19.50 2.44 -9.96
C GLY A 96 -20.61 1.89 -10.85
N GLU A 97 -20.76 2.48 -12.03
CA GLU A 97 -21.79 2.09 -12.97
C GLU A 97 -21.52 0.68 -13.55
N SER A 98 -22.62 -0.01 -13.82
CA SER A 98 -22.62 -1.30 -14.53
C SER A 98 -23.65 -1.26 -15.64
N ASP A 99 -23.27 -1.74 -16.84
CA ASP A 99 -24.17 -1.90 -17.99
C ASP A 99 -24.73 -3.34 -18.11
N GLY A 100 -24.49 -4.16 -17.08
CA GLY A 100 -24.89 -5.57 -17.04
C GLY A 100 -23.88 -6.54 -17.66
N SER A 101 -22.90 -6.05 -18.43
CA SER A 101 -21.80 -6.84 -19.00
C SER A 101 -20.44 -6.44 -18.42
N LEU A 102 -20.28 -5.19 -18.07
CA LEU A 102 -19.10 -4.63 -17.41
C LEU A 102 -19.52 -3.83 -16.17
N ALA A 103 -18.77 -3.97 -15.11
CA ALA A 103 -18.88 -3.15 -13.90
C ALA A 103 -17.60 -2.36 -13.68
N THR A 104 -17.74 -1.12 -13.22
CA THR A 104 -16.62 -0.28 -12.84
C THR A 104 -16.37 -0.37 -11.34
N TYR A 105 -15.09 -0.39 -10.95
CA TYR A 105 -14.66 -0.38 -9.57
C TYR A 105 -13.65 0.74 -9.36
N GLN A 106 -13.81 1.47 -8.28
CA GLN A 106 -12.85 2.49 -7.86
C GLN A 106 -12.18 2.01 -6.58
N LEU A 107 -10.85 1.96 -6.61
CA LEU A 107 -10.04 1.58 -5.46
C LEU A 107 -9.15 2.75 -5.04
N VAL A 108 -9.02 2.96 -3.74
CA VAL A 108 -8.02 3.85 -3.17
C VAL A 108 -6.94 2.99 -2.54
N VAL A 109 -5.70 3.22 -2.96
CA VAL A 109 -4.52 2.51 -2.49
C VAL A 109 -3.64 3.50 -1.75
N ARG A 110 -3.23 3.16 -0.54
CA ARG A 110 -2.33 3.98 0.28
C ARG A 110 -1.19 3.16 0.81
N ASP A 111 -0.15 3.84 1.24
CA ASP A 111 0.96 3.19 1.94
C ASP A 111 0.55 2.61 3.31
N ALA A 112 1.45 1.80 3.88
CA ALA A 112 1.17 1.13 5.15
C ALA A 112 1.01 2.08 6.34
N LEU A 113 1.62 3.28 6.32
CA LEU A 113 1.44 4.25 7.40
C LEU A 113 -0.01 4.72 7.51
N SER A 114 -0.76 4.76 6.41
CA SER A 114 -2.19 5.10 6.43
C SER A 114 -3.00 4.11 7.29
N VAL A 115 -2.58 2.85 7.33
CA VAL A 115 -3.21 1.84 8.22
C VAL A 115 -2.91 2.16 9.68
N LEU A 116 -1.70 2.65 9.98
CA LEU A 116 -1.29 3.04 11.32
C LEU A 116 -2.02 4.30 11.83
N GLU A 117 -2.70 5.04 10.97
CA GLU A 117 -3.59 6.14 11.35
C GLU A 117 -4.83 5.68 12.12
N ARG A 118 -5.20 4.41 11.98
CA ARG A 118 -6.42 3.86 12.60
C ARG A 118 -6.31 3.63 14.11
N ARG A 119 -5.11 3.64 14.68
CA ARG A 119 -4.90 3.42 16.12
C ARG A 119 -4.39 4.70 16.80
N ILE A 120 -5.22 5.28 17.63
CA ILE A 120 -4.88 6.41 18.51
C ILE A 120 -4.41 5.87 19.85
N ASN A 121 -3.34 6.42 20.40
CA ASN A 121 -2.75 5.99 21.67
C ASN A 121 -2.32 7.16 22.54
N THR A 122 -2.31 6.87 23.86
CA THR A 122 -1.63 7.69 24.87
C THR A 122 -0.71 6.78 25.65
N ARG A 123 0.60 6.96 25.47
CA ARG A 123 1.63 6.15 26.15
C ARG A 123 2.97 6.87 26.24
N ILE A 124 3.80 6.43 27.17
CA ILE A 124 5.13 6.97 27.42
C ILE A 124 6.18 5.92 27.04
N PHE A 125 7.13 6.31 26.21
CA PHE A 125 8.33 5.54 25.93
C PHE A 125 9.48 6.07 26.80
N ARG A 126 10.05 5.20 27.63
CA ARG A 126 11.15 5.54 28.55
C ARG A 126 12.46 4.99 28.03
N THR A 127 13.53 5.78 28.13
CA THR A 127 14.89 5.37 27.80
C THR A 127 14.99 4.75 26.41
N LYS A 128 14.42 5.45 25.41
CA LYS A 128 14.43 5.03 24.01
C LYS A 128 14.85 6.16 23.09
N SER A 129 15.60 5.82 22.05
CA SER A 129 15.83 6.73 20.93
C SER A 129 14.57 6.83 20.05
N THR A 130 14.53 7.84 19.19
CA THR A 130 13.47 7.97 18.19
C THR A 130 13.40 6.74 17.28
N LEU A 131 14.54 6.20 16.87
CA LEU A 131 14.61 5.02 16.00
C LEU A 131 14.04 3.78 16.70
N ASP A 132 14.39 3.56 17.99
CA ASP A 132 13.83 2.46 18.80
C ASP A 132 12.32 2.54 18.92
N ILE A 133 11.78 3.75 19.09
CA ILE A 133 10.33 3.96 19.18
C ILE A 133 9.66 3.59 17.86
N ILE A 134 10.17 4.08 16.74
CA ILE A 134 9.62 3.79 15.40
C ILE A 134 9.66 2.28 15.14
N GLN A 135 10.79 1.62 15.39
CA GLN A 135 10.91 0.17 15.24
C GLN A 135 9.94 -0.60 16.15
N THR A 136 9.74 -0.12 17.37
CA THR A 136 8.79 -0.74 18.31
C THR A 136 7.36 -0.67 17.74
N LEU A 137 6.95 0.49 17.23
CA LEU A 137 5.63 0.69 16.63
C LEU A 137 5.41 -0.20 15.41
N VAL A 138 6.35 -0.20 14.47
CA VAL A 138 6.27 -1.03 13.25
C VAL A 138 6.20 -2.51 13.61
N ARG A 139 7.02 -2.98 14.58
CA ARG A 139 6.98 -4.37 15.04
C ARG A 139 5.64 -4.74 15.65
N GLU A 140 5.06 -3.88 16.48
CA GLU A 140 3.74 -4.11 17.08
C GLU A 140 2.66 -4.28 16.01
N TRP A 141 2.66 -3.45 14.99
CA TRP A 141 1.69 -3.53 13.90
C TRP A 141 1.88 -4.79 13.06
N ARG A 142 3.12 -5.15 12.74
CA ARG A 142 3.45 -6.39 12.02
C ARG A 142 3.02 -7.63 12.80
N THR A 143 3.17 -7.62 14.12
CA THR A 143 2.73 -8.74 14.98
C THR A 143 1.20 -8.89 14.99
N ARG A 144 0.47 -7.78 14.84
CA ARG A 144 -1.00 -7.79 14.89
C ARG A 144 -1.67 -8.02 13.53
N SER A 145 -0.99 -7.75 12.44
CA SER A 145 -1.53 -7.85 11.08
C SER A 145 -0.62 -8.70 10.20
N THR A 146 -1.15 -9.84 9.76
CA THR A 146 -0.46 -10.72 8.81
C THR A 146 -0.18 -10.02 7.47
N THR A 147 -1.09 -9.17 7.04
CA THR A 147 -0.90 -8.33 5.84
C THR A 147 0.30 -7.42 6.02
N LEU A 148 0.36 -6.66 7.12
CA LEU A 148 1.49 -5.76 7.39
C LEU A 148 2.79 -6.53 7.62
N ALA A 149 2.74 -7.69 8.27
CA ALA A 149 3.93 -8.54 8.43
C ALA A 149 4.54 -8.94 7.10
N ALA A 150 3.70 -9.18 6.09
CA ALA A 150 4.12 -9.62 4.77
C ALA A 150 4.50 -8.46 3.82
N THR A 151 3.96 -7.25 4.01
CA THR A 151 4.03 -6.18 3.02
C THR A 151 4.67 -4.88 3.52
N PHE A 152 4.97 -4.80 4.82
CA PHE A 152 5.47 -3.59 5.44
C PHE A 152 6.71 -3.85 6.26
N ASP A 153 7.79 -3.20 5.94
CA ASP A 153 9.01 -3.19 6.76
C ASP A 153 9.62 -1.79 6.75
N ILE A 154 10.67 -1.62 7.53
CA ILE A 154 11.40 -0.38 7.65
C ILE A 154 12.87 -0.64 7.36
N ASP A 155 13.43 0.15 6.46
CA ASP A 155 14.86 0.14 6.18
C ASP A 155 15.51 1.38 6.78
N MET A 156 16.40 1.16 7.73
CA MET A 156 17.19 2.19 8.40
C MET A 156 18.68 2.09 8.09
N SER A 157 19.05 1.36 7.04
CA SER A 157 20.46 1.10 6.70
C SER A 157 21.26 2.37 6.43
N ASN A 158 20.59 3.42 5.95
CA ASN A 158 21.21 4.71 5.64
C ASN A 158 21.19 5.70 6.80
N ILE A 159 20.72 5.29 8.00
CA ILE A 159 20.63 6.14 9.18
C ILE A 159 21.78 5.83 10.13
N ASP A 160 22.56 6.84 10.47
CA ASP A 160 23.57 6.75 11.53
C ASP A 160 22.87 6.86 12.90
N ALA A 161 22.61 5.71 13.53
CA ALA A 161 21.90 5.63 14.80
C ALA A 161 22.58 6.42 15.93
N SER A 162 23.90 6.66 15.87
CA SER A 162 24.63 7.40 16.89
C SER A 162 24.22 8.88 16.99
N LYS A 163 23.58 9.41 15.93
CA LYS A 163 23.08 10.80 15.89
C LYS A 163 21.74 10.98 16.61
N TYR A 164 21.07 9.87 17.00
CA TYR A 164 19.76 9.89 17.63
C TYR A 164 19.84 9.39 19.07
N PRO A 165 20.15 10.26 20.02
CA PRO A 165 20.37 9.86 21.40
C PRO A 165 19.09 9.34 22.06
N THR A 166 19.30 8.44 23.03
CA THR A 166 18.25 7.98 23.91
C THR A 166 17.71 9.15 24.74
N ARG A 167 16.38 9.25 24.82
CA ARG A 167 15.67 10.26 25.63
C ARG A 167 15.13 9.60 26.89
N GLU A 168 15.12 10.33 27.99
CA GLU A 168 14.56 9.85 29.24
C GLU A 168 13.10 9.44 29.06
N GLN A 169 12.31 10.28 28.38
CA GLN A 169 10.93 9.95 28.03
C GLN A 169 10.48 10.65 26.76
N THR A 170 9.62 9.96 26.00
CA THR A 170 8.92 10.50 24.84
C THR A 170 7.45 10.12 24.94
N LEU A 171 6.58 11.12 24.89
CA LEU A 171 5.13 10.97 25.06
C LEU A 171 4.46 10.91 23.68
N GLN A 172 3.62 9.91 23.48
CA GLN A 172 2.54 9.88 22.52
C GLN A 172 1.26 10.24 23.28
N PHE A 173 0.55 11.28 22.87
CA PHE A 173 -0.64 11.74 23.57
C PHE A 173 -1.77 12.02 22.58
N ASP A 174 -2.82 11.24 22.67
CA ASP A 174 -4.04 11.35 21.86
C ASP A 174 -3.76 11.57 20.35
N GLU A 175 -2.77 10.86 19.85
CA GLU A 175 -2.39 10.90 18.43
C GLU A 175 -2.27 9.49 17.86
N SER A 176 -2.49 9.37 16.53
CA SER A 176 -2.31 8.09 15.85
C SER A 176 -0.84 7.69 15.80
N ASP A 177 -0.58 6.38 15.70
CA ASP A 177 0.79 5.87 15.61
C ASP A 177 1.51 6.45 14.38
N ALA A 178 0.81 6.62 13.26
CA ALA A 178 1.36 7.25 12.06
C ALA A 178 1.75 8.72 12.31
N ASN A 179 0.85 9.51 12.93
CA ASN A 179 1.14 10.91 13.23
C ASN A 179 2.28 11.04 14.24
N PHE A 180 2.34 10.13 15.20
CA PHE A 180 3.45 10.07 16.15
C PHE A 180 4.78 9.80 15.44
N ILE A 181 4.85 8.81 14.53
CA ILE A 181 6.04 8.53 13.72
C ILE A 181 6.43 9.77 12.89
N ARG A 182 5.47 10.36 12.16
CA ARG A 182 5.72 11.57 11.35
C ARG A 182 6.24 12.74 12.20
N ARG A 183 5.69 12.91 13.40
CA ARG A 183 6.15 13.95 14.34
C ARG A 183 7.55 13.68 14.83
N LEU A 184 7.88 12.43 15.16
CA LEU A 184 9.21 12.03 15.56
C LEU A 184 10.24 12.27 14.44
N CYS A 185 9.94 11.81 13.23
CA CYS A 185 10.80 12.04 12.06
C CYS A 185 11.05 13.53 11.83
N ARG A 186 9.98 14.35 11.84
CA ARG A 186 10.09 15.80 11.66
C ARG A 186 10.94 16.45 12.74
N ARG A 187 10.80 16.04 14.00
CA ARG A 187 11.57 16.58 15.13
C ARG A 187 13.06 16.29 15.00
N GLU A 188 13.41 15.12 14.49
CA GLU A 188 14.81 14.70 14.36
C GLU A 188 15.41 15.01 12.98
N GLY A 189 14.65 15.62 12.07
CA GLY A 189 15.12 15.89 10.72
C GLY A 189 15.27 14.65 9.84
N ILE A 190 14.54 13.58 10.15
CA ILE A 190 14.52 12.33 9.36
C ILE A 190 13.58 12.51 8.18
N SER A 191 14.12 12.40 6.97
CA SER A 191 13.33 12.29 5.74
C SER A 191 13.09 10.83 5.42
N TRP A 192 11.92 10.51 4.88
CA TRP A 192 11.54 9.16 4.50
C TRP A 192 10.67 9.14 3.24
N PHE A 193 10.66 8.01 2.57
CA PHE A 193 9.82 7.77 1.40
C PHE A 193 9.40 6.30 1.34
N ILE A 194 8.41 6.01 0.53
CA ILE A 194 7.94 4.64 0.32
C ILE A 194 8.67 4.05 -0.88
N LYS A 195 9.26 2.87 -0.70
CA LYS A 195 9.92 2.14 -1.76
C LYS A 195 9.16 0.86 -2.05
N ALA A 196 8.84 0.62 -3.31
CA ALA A 196 8.32 -0.67 -3.73
C ALA A 196 9.37 -1.75 -3.54
N GLY A 197 8.96 -2.92 -3.05
CA GLY A 197 9.83 -4.08 -2.92
C GLY A 197 10.46 -4.50 -4.26
N GLY A 198 11.63 -5.10 -4.20
CA GLY A 198 12.43 -5.46 -5.38
C GLY A 198 11.68 -6.37 -6.35
N GLN A 199 11.88 -6.10 -7.64
CA GLN A 199 11.40 -6.98 -8.70
C GLN A 199 12.23 -8.27 -8.73
N GLY A 200 11.58 -9.40 -8.76
CA GLY A 200 12.24 -10.68 -9.06
C GLY A 200 12.16 -11.77 -8.01
N SER A 201 11.67 -11.50 -6.82
CA SER A 201 11.21 -12.53 -5.90
C SER A 201 9.69 -12.49 -5.79
N SER A 202 9.08 -13.61 -5.45
CA SER A 202 7.68 -13.69 -5.03
C SER A 202 7.34 -12.76 -3.85
N ASP A 203 8.30 -11.99 -3.38
CA ASP A 203 8.24 -11.01 -2.30
C ASP A 203 8.15 -9.58 -2.84
N LEU A 204 6.94 -9.18 -3.25
CA LEU A 204 6.56 -7.79 -3.47
C LEU A 204 6.33 -7.10 -2.12
N THR A 205 7.34 -7.05 -1.27
CA THR A 205 7.26 -6.35 0.01
C THR A 205 7.43 -4.86 -0.22
N GLN A 206 6.59 -4.05 0.40
CA GLN A 206 6.91 -2.65 0.60
C GLN A 206 8.08 -2.55 1.57
N SER A 207 9.10 -1.82 1.19
CA SER A 207 10.11 -1.32 2.10
C SER A 207 9.84 0.17 2.30
N PRO A 208 9.35 0.60 3.47
CA PRO A 208 8.67 1.88 3.57
C PRO A 208 9.52 3.06 3.97
N PHE A 209 10.74 2.86 4.43
CA PHE A 209 11.56 3.97 4.94
C PHE A 209 13.03 3.79 4.57
N HIS A 210 13.56 4.78 3.87
CA HIS A 210 14.98 5.04 3.75
C HIS A 210 15.33 6.36 4.38
#